data_218b6c811cebd0dbaaa9db8c82bb2234
#
_entry.id   218b6c811cebd0dbaaa9db8c82bb2234
#
_cell.length_a   1.000
_cell.length_b   1.000
_cell.length_c   1.000
_cell.angle_alpha   90.00
_cell.angle_beta   90.00
_cell.angle_gamma   90.00
#
_symmetry.space_group_name_H-M   'P 1'
#
loop_
_entity.id
_entity.type
_entity.pdbx_description
1 polymer ?
#
loop_
_entity_poly.entity_id
_entity_poly.type
_entity_poly.pdbx_seq_one_letter_code
_entity_poly.pdbx_strand_id
1 'polypeptide(L)'
;MAYTINKTDGTILATVNDGVLDTTSSLSLIGRNYQSYGEAFNENLVKLLENSSSASEPTAPIEGELWWDKTNDRLKVYTGAAWVNVGVESSASEP
;
A
#
# COMPACT_ATOMS: atom_id res chain seq x y z
N MET A 1 15.59 9.39 17.20
CA MET A 1 15.54 7.93 17.31
C MET A 1 14.64 7.35 16.24
N ALA A 2 15.15 6.44 15.45
CA ALA A 2 14.40 5.87 14.34
C ALA A 2 13.27 4.98 14.83
N TYR A 3 12.19 4.93 14.05
CA TYR A 3 11.11 3.98 14.30
C TYR A 3 11.41 2.69 13.55
N THR A 4 11.25 1.55 14.24
CA THR A 4 11.29 0.24 13.59
C THR A 4 9.83 -0.16 13.33
N ILE A 5 9.47 -0.27 12.07
CA ILE A 5 8.09 -0.57 11.66
C ILE A 5 8.04 -2.04 11.24
N ASN A 6 7.20 -2.80 11.93
CA ASN A 6 7.08 -4.24 11.68
C ASN A 6 5.82 -4.56 10.90
N LYS A 7 5.90 -5.60 10.09
CA LYS A 7 4.72 -6.20 9.48
C LYS A 7 3.98 -7.02 10.54
N THR A 8 2.79 -7.44 10.21
CA THR A 8 1.94 -8.18 11.15
C THR A 8 2.61 -9.47 11.63
N ASP A 9 3.44 -10.08 10.79
CA ASP A 9 4.13 -11.33 11.15
C ASP A 9 5.37 -11.10 12.02
N GLY A 10 5.67 -9.85 12.36
CA GLY A 10 6.78 -9.49 13.21
C GLY A 10 8.09 -9.20 12.50
N THR A 11 8.14 -9.40 11.18
CA THR A 11 9.35 -9.05 10.44
C THR A 11 9.38 -7.56 10.17
N ILE A 12 10.59 -7.00 10.04
CA ILE A 12 10.74 -5.55 9.85
C ILE A 12 10.39 -5.17 8.43
N LEU A 13 9.46 -4.21 8.29
CA LEU A 13 9.16 -3.61 6.99
C LEU A 13 10.16 -2.51 6.67
N ALA A 14 10.43 -1.63 7.63
CA ALA A 14 11.31 -0.49 7.41
C ALA A 14 11.80 0.07 8.73
N THR A 15 12.96 0.73 8.68
CA THR A 15 13.46 1.54 9.78
C THR A 15 13.41 2.98 9.30
N VAL A 16 12.57 3.80 9.95
CA VAL A 16 12.29 5.15 9.49
C VAL A 16 13.02 6.15 10.37
N ASN A 17 13.97 6.86 9.79
CA ASN A 17 14.78 7.82 10.52
C ASN A 17 13.98 9.06 10.87
N ASP A 18 14.48 9.80 11.87
CA ASP A 18 13.83 11.04 12.30
C ASP A 18 13.77 12.03 11.13
N GLY A 19 12.64 12.69 11.00
CA GLY A 19 12.46 13.73 9.98
C GLY A 19 12.28 13.19 8.57
N VAL A 20 12.17 11.88 8.39
CA VAL A 20 12.13 11.26 7.06
C VAL A 20 10.73 10.75 6.76
N LEU A 21 10.36 10.82 5.50
CA LEU A 21 9.17 10.17 4.96
C LEU A 21 9.68 8.98 4.16
N ASP A 22 9.41 7.76 4.65
CA ASP A 22 9.99 6.54 4.07
C ASP A 22 9.04 5.94 3.06
N THR A 23 9.53 5.71 1.86
CA THR A 23 8.71 5.19 0.76
C THR A 23 9.15 3.78 0.34
N THR A 24 9.68 2.98 1.28
CA THR A 24 10.04 1.60 0.98
C THR A 24 8.84 0.70 0.80
N SER A 25 7.64 1.16 1.18
CA SER A 25 6.39 0.46 0.88
C SER A 25 5.52 1.39 0.06
N SER A 26 4.33 0.92 -0.31
CA SER A 26 3.41 1.74 -1.10
C SER A 26 2.85 2.92 -0.33
N LEU A 27 2.92 2.88 1.01
CA LEU A 27 2.53 4.02 1.84
C LEU A 27 3.76 4.81 2.23
N SER A 28 3.53 6.07 2.62
CA SER A 28 4.61 6.92 3.10
C SER A 28 4.68 6.80 4.62
N LEU A 29 5.72 6.13 5.12
CA LEU A 29 5.87 5.92 6.56
C LEU A 29 6.56 7.13 7.18
N ILE A 30 5.96 7.63 8.26
CA ILE A 30 6.30 8.92 8.82
C ILE A 30 7.28 8.76 9.97
N GLY A 31 8.46 9.37 9.83
CA GLY A 31 9.48 9.36 10.87
C GLY A 31 9.16 10.36 11.96
N ARG A 32 9.84 10.20 13.11
CA ARG A 32 9.69 11.10 14.23
C ARG A 32 10.06 12.51 13.79
N ASN A 33 9.27 13.49 14.24
CA ASN A 33 9.53 14.91 13.97
C ASN A 33 9.46 15.29 12.49
N TYR A 34 8.78 14.49 11.67
CA TYR A 34 8.57 14.85 10.28
C TYR A 34 7.62 16.05 10.21
N GLN A 35 8.02 17.10 9.47
CA GLN A 35 7.17 18.26 9.24
C GLN A 35 6.01 17.81 8.36
N SER A 36 4.84 18.40 8.54
CA SER A 36 3.66 18.09 7.73
C SER A 36 3.18 16.64 7.87
N TYR A 37 3.43 16.03 9.02
CA TYR A 37 3.02 14.65 9.23
C TYR A 37 1.51 14.45 9.08
N GLY A 38 0.73 15.46 9.41
CA GLY A 38 -0.73 15.36 9.31
C GLY A 38 -1.20 15.17 7.89
N GLU A 39 -0.60 15.88 6.94
CA GLU A 39 -0.95 15.73 5.54
C GLU A 39 -0.58 14.34 5.04
N ALA A 40 0.64 13.88 5.34
CA ALA A 40 1.10 12.57 4.92
C ALA A 40 0.25 11.47 5.52
N PHE A 41 -0.12 11.61 6.79
CA PHE A 41 -0.96 10.65 7.48
C PHE A 41 -2.33 10.54 6.79
N ASN A 42 -2.95 11.68 6.52
CA ASN A 42 -4.27 11.70 5.89
C ASN A 42 -4.22 11.12 4.47
N GLU A 43 -3.16 11.42 3.72
CA GLU A 43 -3.03 10.87 2.38
C GLU A 43 -2.86 9.35 2.39
N ASN A 44 -2.14 8.83 3.39
CA ASN A 44 -2.06 7.38 3.58
C ASN A 44 -3.43 6.77 3.82
N LEU A 45 -4.25 7.43 4.65
CA LEU A 45 -5.60 6.93 4.93
C LEU A 45 -6.47 6.93 3.68
N VAL A 46 -6.37 7.99 2.87
CA VAL A 46 -7.12 8.05 1.61
C VAL A 46 -6.67 6.94 0.67
N LYS A 47 -5.37 6.71 0.59
CA LYS A 47 -4.84 5.65 -0.26
C LYS A 47 -5.37 4.28 0.18
N LEU A 48 -5.43 4.04 1.48
CA LEU A 48 -6.01 2.80 2.00
C LEU A 48 -7.50 2.71 1.70
N LEU A 49 -8.21 3.83 1.85
CA LEU A 49 -9.65 3.88 1.58
C LEU A 49 -9.94 3.55 0.11
N GLU A 50 -9.07 3.98 -0.79
CA GLU A 50 -9.23 3.75 -2.23
C GLU A 50 -8.61 2.43 -2.67
N ASN A 51 -8.03 1.67 -1.76
CA ASN A 51 -7.26 0.47 -2.08
C ASN A 51 -6.17 0.78 -3.12
N SER A 52 -5.48 1.90 -2.93
CA SER A 52 -4.40 2.35 -3.82
C SER A 52 -4.87 2.51 -5.26
N SER A 53 -6.05 3.09 -5.44
CA SER A 53 -6.66 3.25 -6.77
C SER A 53 -5.75 4.00 -7.73
N SER A 54 -5.36 3.36 -8.82
CA SER A 54 -4.49 3.99 -9.81
C SER A 54 -4.47 3.18 -11.09
N ALA A 55 -3.98 3.81 -12.17
CA ALA A 55 -3.86 3.13 -13.46
C ALA A 55 -2.62 2.23 -13.51
N SER A 56 -1.65 2.48 -12.64
CA SER A 56 -0.42 1.68 -12.56
C SER A 56 -0.35 1.00 -11.21
N GLU A 57 0.25 -0.18 -11.17
CA GLU A 57 0.35 -0.91 -9.91
C GLU A 57 1.15 -0.11 -8.87
N PRO A 58 0.78 -0.22 -7.60
CA PRO A 58 1.53 0.46 -6.54
C PRO A 58 2.97 0.01 -6.51
N THR A 59 3.87 0.94 -6.18
CA THR A 59 5.29 0.61 -6.05
C THR A 59 5.54 -0.04 -4.70
N ALA A 60 6.57 -0.88 -4.65
CA ALA A 60 7.03 -1.52 -3.41
C ALA A 60 5.89 -2.17 -2.63
N PRO A 61 5.09 -3.05 -3.26
CA PRO A 61 3.96 -3.67 -2.56
C PRO A 61 4.44 -4.74 -1.58
N ILE A 62 3.58 -5.03 -0.60
CA ILE A 62 3.82 -6.15 0.32
C ILE A 62 2.70 -7.17 0.14
N GLU A 63 2.96 -8.39 0.54
CA GLU A 63 1.99 -9.48 0.41
C GLU A 63 0.68 -9.13 1.12
N GLY A 64 -0.43 -9.33 0.42
CA GLY A 64 -1.75 -9.03 0.96
C GLY A 64 -2.26 -7.64 0.64
N GLU A 65 -1.42 -6.80 0.04
CA GLU A 65 -1.81 -5.44 -0.30
C GLU A 65 -2.88 -5.46 -1.40
N LEU A 66 -3.86 -4.55 -1.29
CA LEU A 66 -4.93 -4.44 -2.28
C LEU A 66 -4.66 -3.28 -3.23
N TRP A 67 -5.08 -3.45 -4.47
CA TRP A 67 -4.96 -2.41 -5.50
C TRP A 67 -6.21 -2.40 -6.36
N TRP A 68 -6.86 -1.24 -6.45
CA TRP A 68 -7.93 -1.05 -7.41
C TRP A 68 -7.34 -0.60 -8.74
N ASP A 69 -7.32 -1.50 -9.72
CA ASP A 69 -6.77 -1.23 -11.04
C ASP A 69 -7.79 -0.40 -11.83
N LYS A 70 -7.55 0.90 -11.94
CA LYS A 70 -8.48 1.82 -12.60
C LYS A 70 -8.60 1.57 -14.09
N THR A 71 -7.55 1.01 -14.70
CA THR A 71 -7.57 0.76 -16.14
C THR A 71 -8.55 -0.35 -16.49
N ASN A 72 -8.58 -1.40 -15.69
CA ASN A 72 -9.38 -2.58 -15.95
C ASN A 72 -10.59 -2.70 -15.02
N ASP A 73 -10.75 -1.77 -14.08
CA ASP A 73 -11.84 -1.77 -13.10
C ASP A 73 -11.92 -3.09 -12.34
N ARG A 74 -10.78 -3.50 -11.79
CA ARG A 74 -10.68 -4.74 -11.04
C ARG A 74 -9.93 -4.53 -9.76
N LEU A 75 -10.38 -5.24 -8.71
CA LEU A 75 -9.65 -5.27 -7.45
C LEU A 75 -8.62 -6.40 -7.52
N LYS A 76 -7.39 -6.08 -7.15
CA LYS A 76 -6.29 -7.06 -7.19
C LYS A 76 -5.63 -7.14 -5.83
N VAL A 77 -5.00 -8.28 -5.57
CA VAL A 77 -4.24 -8.50 -4.33
C VAL A 77 -2.83 -8.96 -4.71
N TYR A 78 -1.84 -8.48 -3.96
CA TYR A 78 -0.45 -8.85 -4.19
C TYR A 78 -0.14 -10.13 -3.42
N THR A 79 0.33 -11.16 -4.12
CA THR A 79 0.61 -12.47 -3.52
C THR A 79 2.00 -12.54 -2.89
N GLY A 80 2.80 -11.51 -3.06
CA GLY A 80 4.22 -11.54 -2.71
C GLY A 80 5.08 -11.72 -3.94
N ALA A 81 4.48 -12.12 -5.06
CA ALA A 81 5.19 -12.31 -6.32
C ALA A 81 4.49 -11.62 -7.48
N ALA A 82 3.17 -11.50 -7.45
CA ALA A 82 2.41 -10.93 -8.55
C ALA A 82 1.06 -10.41 -8.07
N TRP A 83 0.46 -9.50 -8.86
CA TRP A 83 -0.89 -9.01 -8.62
C TRP A 83 -1.88 -9.96 -9.29
N VAL A 84 -2.87 -10.44 -8.53
CA VAL A 84 -3.91 -11.32 -9.08
C VAL A 84 -5.28 -10.73 -8.78
N ASN A 85 -6.26 -11.03 -9.62
CA ASN A 85 -7.62 -10.55 -9.42
C ASN A 85 -8.23 -11.16 -8.18
N VAL A 86 -8.99 -10.36 -7.44
CA VAL A 86 -9.75 -10.84 -6.31
C VAL A 86 -11.07 -11.37 -6.84
N GLY A 87 -11.39 -12.62 -6.48
CA GLY A 87 -12.64 -13.23 -6.89
C GLY A 87 -12.61 -13.80 -8.28
N VAL A 88 -13.76 -14.29 -8.69
CA VAL A 88 -13.91 -14.93 -9.98
C VAL A 88 -14.05 -13.88 -11.07
N GLU A 89 -13.36 -14.09 -12.20
CA GLU A 89 -13.58 -13.27 -13.36
C GLU A 89 -15.03 -13.40 -13.77
N SER A 90 -15.67 -12.27 -13.85
CA SER A 90 -17.03 -12.27 -14.26
C SER A 90 -17.10 -12.42 -15.76
N SER A 91 -17.28 -13.45 -16.19
CA SER A 91 -17.49 -13.58 -17.57
C SER A 91 -18.65 -14.41 -17.66
N ALA A 92 -18.38 -14.32 -17.36
CA ALA A 92 -19.05 -14.84 -16.81
C ALA A 92 -20.03 -14.65 -16.32
N SER A 93 -19.78 -14.22 -16.25
CA SER A 93 -20.51 -14.15 -15.80
C SER A 93 -21.44 -13.82 -15.87
N GLU A 94 -21.14 -13.77 -16.03
CA GLU A 94 -21.82 -13.56 -15.87
C GLU A 94 -22.57 -13.49 -15.99
N PRO A 95 -23.07 -13.50 -16.28
CA PRO A 95 -23.76 -13.52 -15.95
C PRO A 95 -24.20 -13.86 -15.90
#